data_814bf5832f7333be35af15d32a3546db
#
_entry.id   814bf5832f7333be35af15d32a3546db
#
_cell.length_a   1.000
_cell.length_b   1.000
_cell.length_c   1.000
_cell.angle_alpha   90.00
_cell.angle_beta   90.00
_cell.angle_gamma   90.00
#
_symmetry.space_group_name_H-M   'P 1'
#
loop_
_entity.id
_entity.type
_entity.pdbx_description
1 polymer ?
#
loop_
_entity_poly.entity_id
_entity_poly.type
_entity_poly.pdbx_seq_one_letter_code
_entity_poly.pdbx_strand_id
1 'polypeptide(L)'
;MARVSNADFSPYCVTVPTDDRLPGGGGNQLCGLFDVSREKFGQSFSLIQLADHYGDQADVFDGIDLAVSARLARGIVTQGGFSIGRERTDNCYARNDLSLLSFNTGTNFTVGTPRLEDYCDVRPPFMPNVKALIVYPLPWWGLQTSATYQGLPGPQILANATVRNADIAPSLGRNLSSCPATGTCNTTVNVGLIPPGTDYGERLNQVDFRVAKTFDFGGGRRMQGIVDVYNLFNGAAVITHNNTYGTAWLRPTQILQARLLKFGFQFEF
;
A
#
# COMPACT_ATOMS: atom_id res chain seq x y z
N MET A 1 5.37 -9.20 -37.88
CA MET A 1 6.28 -8.59 -36.93
C MET A 1 6.97 -9.71 -36.16
N ALA A 2 8.28 -9.66 -35.99
CA ALA A 2 8.97 -10.69 -35.23
C ALA A 2 8.69 -10.45 -33.72
N ARG A 3 8.32 -11.56 -33.03
CA ARG A 3 8.13 -11.54 -31.57
C ARG A 3 9.41 -11.05 -30.88
N VAL A 4 9.28 -10.25 -29.84
CA VAL A 4 10.39 -9.90 -28.97
C VAL A 4 10.79 -11.12 -28.16
N SER A 5 12.07 -11.39 -28.02
CA SER A 5 12.65 -12.52 -27.27
C SER A 5 13.64 -12.02 -26.23
N ASN A 6 14.12 -12.89 -25.36
CA ASN A 6 15.13 -12.51 -24.35
C ASN A 6 16.41 -11.93 -24.99
N ALA A 7 16.77 -12.34 -26.22
CA ALA A 7 17.92 -11.82 -26.92
C ALA A 7 17.79 -10.35 -27.37
N ASP A 8 16.57 -9.83 -27.38
CA ASP A 8 16.29 -8.44 -27.74
C ASP A 8 16.46 -7.47 -26.54
N PHE A 9 16.86 -7.96 -25.37
CA PHE A 9 17.04 -7.15 -24.16
C PHE A 9 18.50 -7.11 -23.71
N SER A 10 18.93 -5.95 -23.26
CA SER A 10 20.24 -5.73 -22.65
C SER A 10 20.10 -5.47 -21.17
N PRO A 11 20.82 -6.18 -20.28
CA PRO A 11 20.78 -5.95 -18.86
C PRO A 11 21.54 -4.67 -18.49
N TYR A 12 21.09 -4.01 -17.40
CA TYR A 12 21.82 -2.91 -16.78
C TYR A 12 21.61 -2.89 -15.28
N CYS A 13 22.48 -2.15 -14.60
CA CYS A 13 22.40 -1.86 -13.17
C CYS A 13 22.32 -0.36 -12.95
N VAL A 14 21.77 0.03 -11.81
CA VAL A 14 21.81 1.39 -11.31
C VAL A 14 22.44 1.43 -9.93
N THR A 15 23.17 2.50 -9.60
CA THR A 15 23.67 2.71 -8.25
C THR A 15 22.55 3.29 -7.40
N VAL A 16 22.17 2.58 -6.34
CA VAL A 16 21.20 3.08 -5.34
C VAL A 16 21.84 4.27 -4.62
N PRO A 17 21.16 5.41 -4.51
CA PRO A 17 21.68 6.55 -3.77
C PRO A 17 21.98 6.19 -2.31
N THR A 18 23.05 6.75 -1.74
CA THR A 18 23.34 6.62 -0.30
C THR A 18 22.37 7.48 0.48
N ASP A 19 21.52 6.84 1.32
CA ASP A 19 20.51 7.50 2.14
C ASP A 19 20.17 6.60 3.31
N ASP A 20 20.38 7.09 4.55
CA ASP A 20 20.13 6.33 5.79
C ASP A 20 18.66 5.92 5.97
N ARG A 21 17.74 6.54 5.22
CA ARG A 21 16.31 6.18 5.22
C ARG A 21 16.01 4.95 4.37
N LEU A 22 16.93 4.55 3.46
CA LEU A 22 16.79 3.32 2.68
C LEU A 22 17.21 2.10 3.50
N PRO A 23 16.56 0.95 3.32
CA PRO A 23 17.02 -0.30 3.88
C PRO A 23 18.49 -0.57 3.50
N GLY A 24 19.36 -0.75 4.49
CA GLY A 24 20.80 -0.96 4.28
C GLY A 24 21.59 0.30 3.90
N GLY A 25 20.98 1.50 3.91
CA GLY A 25 21.69 2.77 3.67
C GLY A 25 22.00 3.08 2.20
N GLY A 26 21.64 2.24 1.26
CA GLY A 26 21.90 2.42 -0.18
C GLY A 26 23.39 2.27 -0.55
N GLY A 27 23.81 2.89 -1.66
CA GLY A 27 25.17 2.82 -2.20
C GLY A 27 25.52 1.56 -2.99
N ASN A 28 24.67 0.53 -2.93
CA ASN A 28 24.84 -0.73 -3.65
C ASN A 28 24.39 -0.62 -5.12
N GLN A 29 24.81 -1.61 -5.92
CA GLN A 29 24.30 -1.78 -7.30
C GLN A 29 22.99 -2.57 -7.26
N LEU A 30 21.96 -2.02 -7.91
CA LEU A 30 20.69 -2.68 -8.15
C LEU A 30 20.66 -3.14 -9.60
N CYS A 31 20.78 -4.43 -9.80
CA CYS A 31 20.83 -5.08 -11.11
C CYS A 31 19.51 -5.80 -11.43
N GLY A 32 19.48 -6.53 -12.57
CA GLY A 32 18.26 -7.20 -13.01
C GLY A 32 17.27 -6.27 -13.69
N LEU A 33 17.74 -5.12 -14.16
CA LEU A 33 17.02 -4.18 -15.00
C LEU A 33 17.37 -4.44 -16.47
N PHE A 34 16.43 -4.20 -17.38
CA PHE A 34 16.60 -4.50 -18.79
C PHE A 34 16.04 -3.38 -19.67
N ASP A 35 16.71 -3.14 -20.78
CA ASP A 35 16.25 -2.24 -21.82
C ASP A 35 16.16 -3.01 -23.14
N VAL A 36 15.07 -2.85 -23.88
CA VAL A 36 14.84 -3.51 -25.16
C VAL A 36 15.81 -2.97 -26.23
N SER A 37 16.11 -3.76 -27.23
CA SER A 37 16.92 -3.30 -28.36
C SER A 37 16.22 -2.16 -29.13
N ARG A 38 17.02 -1.29 -29.72
CA ARG A 38 16.51 -0.11 -30.45
C ARG A 38 15.60 -0.50 -31.63
N GLU A 39 15.90 -1.61 -32.28
CA GLU A 39 15.15 -2.12 -33.43
C GLU A 39 13.75 -2.60 -33.03
N LYS A 40 13.58 -2.97 -31.74
CA LYS A 40 12.31 -3.45 -31.20
C LYS A 40 11.57 -2.39 -30.41
N PHE A 41 12.22 -1.27 -30.07
CA PHE A 41 11.59 -0.20 -29.31
C PHE A 41 10.39 0.39 -30.08
N GLY A 42 9.28 0.59 -29.38
CA GLY A 42 8.04 1.11 -29.96
C GLY A 42 7.23 0.09 -30.79
N GLN A 43 7.73 -1.16 -30.95
CA GLN A 43 6.93 -2.23 -31.55
C GLN A 43 6.08 -2.89 -30.48
N SER A 44 4.81 -3.14 -30.77
CA SER A 44 3.90 -3.88 -29.91
C SER A 44 3.36 -5.11 -30.60
N PHE A 45 3.28 -6.20 -29.87
CA PHE A 45 2.66 -7.44 -30.30
C PHE A 45 1.80 -7.95 -29.14
N SER A 46 0.50 -8.11 -29.36
CA SER A 46 -0.41 -8.63 -28.36
C SER A 46 -0.62 -10.13 -28.59
N LEU A 47 -0.33 -10.93 -27.57
CA LEU A 47 -0.56 -12.36 -27.56
C LEU A 47 -1.28 -12.72 -26.27
N ILE A 48 -2.40 -13.42 -26.40
CA ILE A 48 -3.15 -13.94 -25.25
C ILE A 48 -2.84 -15.43 -25.16
N GLN A 49 -2.22 -15.83 -24.06
CA GLN A 49 -1.90 -17.22 -23.76
C GLN A 49 -2.20 -17.52 -22.29
N LEU A 50 -2.30 -18.80 -21.94
CA LEU A 50 -2.39 -19.22 -20.55
C LEU A 50 -1.04 -18.99 -19.84
N ALA A 51 -1.10 -18.54 -18.60
CA ALA A 51 0.09 -18.25 -17.79
C ALA A 51 0.94 -19.50 -17.52
N ASP A 52 0.31 -20.67 -17.40
CA ASP A 52 0.94 -21.97 -17.18
C ASP A 52 1.91 -22.40 -18.29
N HIS A 53 1.82 -21.81 -19.50
CA HIS A 53 2.84 -21.99 -20.54
C HIS A 53 4.21 -21.37 -20.18
N TYR A 54 4.23 -20.46 -19.21
CA TYR A 54 5.43 -19.72 -18.77
C TYR A 54 5.92 -20.16 -17.38
N GLY A 55 5.08 -20.82 -16.60
CA GLY A 55 5.35 -21.29 -15.26
C GLY A 55 4.19 -21.05 -14.30
N ASP A 56 4.39 -21.43 -13.05
CA ASP A 56 3.37 -21.32 -12.02
C ASP A 56 3.21 -19.87 -11.55
N GLN A 57 1.96 -19.49 -11.34
CA GLN A 57 1.57 -18.24 -10.72
C GLN A 57 0.79 -18.56 -9.45
N ALA A 58 1.06 -17.85 -8.36
CA ALA A 58 0.30 -17.99 -7.13
C ALA A 58 -0.13 -16.62 -6.60
N ASP A 59 -1.37 -16.59 -6.11
CA ASP A 59 -1.94 -15.49 -5.33
C ASP A 59 -2.72 -16.13 -4.18
N VAL A 60 -2.15 -16.06 -2.98
CA VAL A 60 -2.63 -16.82 -1.82
C VAL A 60 -2.79 -15.89 -0.63
N PHE A 61 -3.97 -15.90 -0.02
CA PHE A 61 -4.22 -15.24 1.25
C PHE A 61 -4.19 -16.28 2.39
N ASP A 62 -3.31 -16.03 3.36
CA ASP A 62 -3.25 -16.75 4.63
C ASP A 62 -3.70 -15.83 5.76
N GLY A 63 -4.69 -16.25 6.56
CA GLY A 63 -5.14 -15.40 7.64
C GLY A 63 -6.06 -16.08 8.63
N ILE A 64 -6.29 -15.39 9.75
CA ILE A 64 -7.22 -15.78 10.81
C ILE A 64 -8.08 -14.58 11.15
N ASP A 65 -9.40 -14.78 11.16
CA ASP A 65 -10.38 -13.78 11.56
C ASP A 65 -11.13 -14.26 12.81
N LEU A 66 -11.16 -13.41 13.83
CA LEU A 66 -11.93 -13.62 15.05
C LEU A 66 -12.93 -12.49 15.20
N ALA A 67 -14.20 -12.81 15.39
CA ALA A 67 -15.24 -11.83 15.63
C ALA A 67 -15.99 -12.15 16.93
N VAL A 68 -16.29 -11.12 17.71
CA VAL A 68 -17.06 -11.23 18.96
C VAL A 68 -18.21 -10.23 18.89
N SER A 69 -19.40 -10.69 19.23
CA SER A 69 -20.57 -9.87 19.47
C SER A 69 -21.27 -10.38 20.73
N ALA A 70 -21.37 -9.52 21.75
CA ALA A 70 -21.95 -9.90 23.03
C ALA A 70 -22.88 -8.80 23.57
N ARG A 71 -23.96 -9.25 24.20
CA ARG A 71 -24.83 -8.42 25.03
C ARG A 71 -24.66 -8.89 26.47
N LEU A 72 -24.11 -8.00 27.28
CA LEU A 72 -23.79 -8.29 28.67
C LEU A 72 -24.89 -7.75 29.60
N ALA A 73 -24.75 -8.04 30.88
CA ALA A 73 -25.65 -7.51 31.90
C ALA A 73 -25.71 -5.96 31.84
N ARG A 74 -26.80 -5.40 32.32
CA ARG A 74 -27.07 -3.94 32.36
C ARG A 74 -27.13 -3.28 30.97
N GLY A 75 -27.41 -4.04 29.90
CA GLY A 75 -27.56 -3.52 28.55
C GLY A 75 -26.26 -3.14 27.85
N ILE A 76 -25.10 -3.56 28.35
CA ILE A 76 -23.82 -3.35 27.68
C ILE A 76 -23.81 -4.17 26.40
N VAL A 77 -23.44 -3.53 25.30
CA VAL A 77 -23.21 -4.19 24.00
C VAL A 77 -21.76 -4.01 23.60
N THR A 78 -21.12 -5.10 23.23
CA THR A 78 -19.77 -5.07 22.67
C THR A 78 -19.71 -5.85 21.37
N GLN A 79 -19.00 -5.31 20.42
CA GLN A 79 -18.70 -5.94 19.13
C GLN A 79 -17.24 -5.66 18.81
N GLY A 80 -16.58 -6.62 18.22
CA GLY A 80 -15.20 -6.42 17.80
C GLY A 80 -14.71 -7.55 16.93
N GLY A 81 -13.58 -7.32 16.31
CA GLY A 81 -12.88 -8.29 15.48
C GLY A 81 -11.38 -8.06 15.55
N PHE A 82 -10.68 -9.15 15.43
CA PHE A 82 -9.25 -9.21 15.21
C PHE A 82 -9.04 -10.03 13.95
N SER A 83 -8.36 -9.46 12.98
CA SER A 83 -7.88 -10.21 11.82
C SER A 83 -6.37 -10.09 11.71
N ILE A 84 -5.72 -11.18 11.37
CA ILE A 84 -4.29 -11.18 11.05
C ILE A 84 -4.11 -12.02 9.80
N GLY A 85 -3.51 -11.44 8.77
CA GLY A 85 -3.32 -12.11 7.50
C GLY A 85 -2.23 -11.46 6.66
N ARG A 86 -1.89 -12.17 5.60
CA ARG A 86 -1.02 -11.68 4.54
C ARG A 86 -1.49 -12.23 3.19
N GLU A 87 -1.31 -11.47 2.16
CA GLU A 87 -1.45 -11.91 0.77
C GLU A 87 -0.05 -12.14 0.19
N ARG A 88 0.21 -13.34 -0.31
CA ARG A 88 1.44 -13.68 -1.03
C ARG A 88 1.13 -13.72 -2.52
N THR A 89 1.89 -12.97 -3.30
CA THR A 89 1.80 -12.98 -4.75
C THR A 89 3.12 -13.47 -5.33
N ASP A 90 3.10 -14.57 -6.10
CA ASP A 90 4.26 -15.11 -6.80
C ASP A 90 4.01 -15.05 -8.31
N ASN A 91 4.76 -14.18 -8.99
CA ASN A 91 4.76 -14.00 -10.44
C ASN A 91 6.15 -14.26 -11.03
N CYS A 92 6.99 -15.06 -10.33
CA CYS A 92 8.37 -15.28 -10.72
C CYS A 92 8.51 -16.05 -12.06
N TYR A 93 7.45 -16.68 -12.55
CA TYR A 93 7.40 -17.24 -13.88
C TYR A 93 7.76 -16.21 -14.98
N ALA A 94 7.38 -14.95 -14.77
CA ALA A 94 7.67 -13.87 -15.71
C ALA A 94 9.12 -13.36 -15.64
N ARG A 95 9.90 -13.81 -14.66
CA ARG A 95 11.28 -13.35 -14.43
C ARG A 95 12.22 -13.76 -15.54
N ASN A 96 12.03 -14.96 -16.09
CA ASN A 96 12.93 -15.57 -17.07
C ASN A 96 12.53 -15.28 -18.52
N ASP A 97 11.34 -14.76 -18.77
CA ASP A 97 10.89 -14.35 -20.10
C ASP A 97 10.70 -12.83 -20.15
N LEU A 98 11.70 -12.14 -20.69
CA LEU A 98 11.72 -10.69 -20.80
C LEU A 98 10.66 -10.15 -21.76
N SER A 99 10.09 -10.98 -22.63
CA SER A 99 8.97 -10.59 -23.50
C SER A 99 7.69 -10.31 -22.72
N LEU A 100 7.61 -10.78 -21.46
CA LEU A 100 6.54 -10.50 -20.52
C LEU A 100 6.77 -9.17 -19.77
N LEU A 101 7.87 -8.45 -20.04
CA LEU A 101 8.07 -7.05 -19.65
C LEU A 101 7.12 -6.14 -20.39
N SER A 102 5.85 -6.32 -20.24
CA SER A 102 4.92 -5.54 -20.99
C SER A 102 4.27 -4.47 -20.11
N PHE A 103 4.06 -3.41 -20.75
CA PHE A 103 3.40 -2.16 -20.47
C PHE A 103 1.96 -2.29 -19.93
N ASN A 104 1.48 -3.37 -19.37
CA ASN A 104 0.16 -3.47 -18.73
C ASN A 104 -0.36 -4.89 -18.52
N THR A 105 0.48 -5.87 -18.26
CA THR A 105 0.05 -7.28 -18.18
C THR A 105 -0.51 -7.69 -16.82
N GLY A 106 -0.64 -6.79 -15.87
CA GLY A 106 -1.04 -7.17 -14.50
C GLY A 106 0.04 -8.00 -13.77
N THR A 107 1.21 -8.18 -14.36
CA THR A 107 2.38 -8.74 -13.67
C THR A 107 3.01 -7.64 -12.81
N ASN A 108 3.64 -8.02 -11.70
CA ASN A 108 4.38 -7.08 -10.85
C ASN A 108 5.65 -6.52 -11.54
N PHE A 109 5.92 -6.92 -12.78
CA PHE A 109 7.06 -6.48 -13.56
C PHE A 109 6.68 -5.40 -14.57
N THR A 110 7.23 -4.21 -14.38
CA THR A 110 7.21 -3.10 -15.33
C THR A 110 8.61 -2.72 -15.72
N VAL A 111 8.77 -1.84 -16.72
CA VAL A 111 10.06 -1.20 -16.99
C VAL A 111 10.54 -0.52 -15.71
N GLY A 112 11.77 -0.80 -15.29
CA GLY A 112 12.33 -0.29 -14.03
C GLY A 112 12.08 -1.16 -12.79
N THR A 113 11.37 -2.29 -12.93
CA THR A 113 11.29 -3.30 -11.87
C THR A 113 12.46 -4.27 -12.01
N PRO A 114 13.31 -4.43 -10.99
CA PRO A 114 14.38 -5.42 -11.01
C PRO A 114 13.83 -6.84 -11.13
N ARG A 115 14.50 -7.68 -11.94
CA ARG A 115 14.14 -9.10 -12.14
C ARG A 115 14.67 -9.98 -11.01
N LEU A 116 14.64 -9.48 -9.78
CA LEU A 116 15.05 -10.21 -8.58
C LEU A 116 13.84 -10.93 -7.98
N GLU A 117 14.11 -12.00 -7.23
CA GLU A 117 13.07 -12.80 -6.59
C GLU A 117 12.22 -11.96 -5.64
N ASP A 118 12.82 -11.08 -4.87
CA ASP A 118 12.13 -10.20 -3.92
C ASP A 118 11.10 -9.25 -4.57
N TYR A 119 11.16 -9.07 -5.89
CA TYR A 119 10.21 -8.24 -6.65
C TYR A 119 9.10 -9.03 -7.33
N CYS A 120 9.25 -10.33 -7.47
CA CYS A 120 8.25 -11.19 -8.10
C CYS A 120 7.54 -12.13 -7.11
N ASP A 121 8.20 -12.53 -6.01
CA ASP A 121 7.61 -13.29 -4.91
C ASP A 121 7.45 -12.35 -3.71
N VAL A 122 6.34 -11.62 -3.72
CA VAL A 122 6.02 -10.63 -2.70
C VAL A 122 5.37 -11.31 -1.51
N ARG A 123 6.04 -11.25 -0.35
CA ARG A 123 5.60 -11.88 0.91
C ARG A 123 5.55 -10.86 2.04
N PRO A 124 4.46 -10.06 2.14
CA PRO A 124 4.30 -9.15 3.25
C PRO A 124 4.31 -9.87 4.60
N PRO A 125 4.67 -9.18 5.69
CA PRO A 125 4.50 -9.74 7.02
C PRO A 125 3.01 -9.91 7.34
N PHE A 126 2.70 -10.77 8.31
CA PHE A 126 1.35 -10.85 8.86
C PHE A 126 0.97 -9.54 9.53
N MET A 127 -0.14 -8.93 9.08
CA MET A 127 -0.57 -7.63 9.54
C MET A 127 -1.85 -7.70 10.34
N PRO A 128 -1.79 -7.48 11.68
CA PRO A 128 -2.99 -7.50 12.51
C PRO A 128 -3.84 -6.24 12.33
N ASN A 129 -5.14 -6.44 12.18
CA ASN A 129 -6.19 -5.43 12.23
C ASN A 129 -7.06 -5.67 13.45
N VAL A 130 -7.36 -4.62 14.19
CA VAL A 130 -8.23 -4.67 15.36
C VAL A 130 -9.31 -3.63 15.23
N LYS A 131 -10.57 -4.02 15.42
CA LYS A 131 -11.70 -3.10 15.51
C LYS A 131 -12.57 -3.51 16.71
N ALA A 132 -12.96 -2.56 17.52
CA ALA A 132 -13.82 -2.80 18.67
C ALA A 132 -14.83 -1.67 18.85
N LEU A 133 -16.01 -2.03 19.33
CA LEU A 133 -17.08 -1.13 19.75
C LEU A 133 -17.56 -1.58 21.11
N ILE A 134 -17.75 -0.65 22.02
CA ILE A 134 -18.48 -0.87 23.26
C ILE A 134 -19.54 0.21 23.41
N VAL A 135 -20.75 -0.19 23.79
CA VAL A 135 -21.85 0.69 24.17
C VAL A 135 -22.22 0.37 25.59
N TYR A 136 -22.23 1.38 26.45
CA TYR A 136 -22.58 1.26 27.85
C TYR A 136 -23.70 2.25 28.23
N PRO A 137 -24.94 1.79 28.40
CA PRO A 137 -25.99 2.59 28.99
C PRO A 137 -25.71 2.74 30.48
N LEU A 138 -25.48 3.97 30.92
CA LEU A 138 -25.27 4.28 32.33
C LEU A 138 -26.58 4.16 33.10
N PRO A 139 -26.56 3.62 34.32
CA PRO A 139 -27.79 3.42 35.10
C PRO A 139 -28.41 4.72 35.62
N TRP A 140 -27.82 5.86 35.29
CA TRP A 140 -28.25 7.19 35.77
C TRP A 140 -28.63 8.11 34.62
N TRP A 141 -29.67 8.85 34.80
CA TRP A 141 -30.05 10.03 34.00
C TRP A 141 -30.26 9.80 32.50
N GLY A 142 -30.50 8.55 32.06
CA GLY A 142 -30.64 8.24 30.63
C GLY A 142 -29.40 8.53 29.79
N LEU A 143 -28.23 8.44 30.41
CA LEU A 143 -26.94 8.60 29.73
C LEU A 143 -26.50 7.27 29.09
N GLN A 144 -25.95 7.36 27.91
CA GLN A 144 -25.29 6.27 27.22
C GLN A 144 -23.92 6.73 26.75
N THR A 145 -22.92 5.93 26.96
CA THR A 145 -21.58 6.13 26.39
C THR A 145 -21.26 5.06 25.38
N SER A 146 -20.49 5.38 24.37
CA SER A 146 -19.90 4.38 23.48
C SER A 146 -18.51 4.80 23.05
N ALA A 147 -17.67 3.79 22.78
CA ALA A 147 -16.33 3.99 22.26
C ALA A 147 -16.08 3.01 21.11
N THR A 148 -15.39 3.49 20.09
CA THR A 148 -14.85 2.65 19.01
C THR A 148 -13.33 2.72 19.02
N TYR A 149 -12.70 1.61 18.70
CA TYR A 149 -11.26 1.53 18.51
C TYR A 149 -10.97 0.94 17.13
N GLN A 150 -10.00 1.51 16.44
CA GLN A 150 -9.43 0.97 15.21
C GLN A 150 -7.90 0.96 15.33
N GLY A 151 -7.31 -0.23 15.14
CA GLY A 151 -5.87 -0.43 15.03
C GLY A 151 -5.55 -1.07 13.68
N LEU A 152 -5.05 -0.28 12.72
CA LEU A 152 -4.77 -0.72 11.35
C LEU A 152 -3.27 -0.68 11.06
N PRO A 153 -2.73 -1.55 10.18
CA PRO A 153 -1.34 -1.44 9.75
C PRO A 153 -1.09 -0.10 9.05
N GLY A 154 0.14 0.34 9.10
CA GLY A 154 0.57 1.53 8.38
C GLY A 154 0.62 1.32 6.87
N PRO A 155 0.76 2.40 6.09
CA PRO A 155 0.87 2.31 4.63
C PRO A 155 2.18 1.65 4.22
N GLN A 156 2.15 0.92 3.10
CA GLN A 156 3.34 0.35 2.50
C GLN A 156 4.31 1.46 2.05
N ILE A 157 5.59 1.28 2.32
CA ILE A 157 6.67 2.16 1.90
C ILE A 157 7.30 1.61 0.62
N LEU A 158 7.36 2.45 -0.42
CA LEU A 158 8.10 2.20 -1.64
C LEU A 158 9.10 3.35 -1.85
N ALA A 159 10.15 3.12 -2.63
CA ALA A 159 11.09 4.15 -3.05
C ALA A 159 11.26 4.10 -4.57
N ASN A 160 10.45 4.86 -5.28
CA ASN A 160 10.47 4.92 -6.74
C ASN A 160 11.42 6.04 -7.19
N ALA A 161 12.62 5.69 -7.58
CA ALA A 161 13.64 6.64 -8.04
C ALA A 161 13.51 6.92 -9.52
N THR A 162 13.61 8.20 -9.90
CA THR A 162 13.73 8.63 -11.30
C THR A 162 15.19 8.67 -11.69
N VAL A 163 15.63 7.67 -12.47
CA VAL A 163 17.03 7.49 -12.91
C VAL A 163 17.18 8.00 -14.34
N ARG A 164 18.16 8.85 -14.58
CA ARG A 164 18.39 9.46 -15.89
C ARG A 164 19.15 8.51 -16.82
N ASN A 165 18.95 8.64 -18.11
CA ASN A 165 19.73 7.92 -19.11
C ASN A 165 21.25 8.04 -18.90
N ALA A 166 21.74 9.21 -18.49
CA ALA A 166 23.17 9.43 -18.24
C ALA A 166 23.73 8.53 -17.10
N ASP A 167 22.88 8.18 -16.14
CA ASP A 167 23.25 7.33 -15.01
C ASP A 167 23.13 5.83 -15.37
N ILE A 168 22.34 5.48 -16.38
CA ILE A 168 22.11 4.11 -16.89
C ILE A 168 23.10 3.74 -17.99
N ALA A 169 23.39 4.65 -18.90
CA ALA A 169 24.18 4.40 -20.11
C ALA A 169 25.57 3.77 -19.85
N PRO A 170 26.31 4.13 -18.78
CA PRO A 170 27.59 3.47 -18.49
C PRO A 170 27.46 1.96 -18.23
N SER A 171 26.41 1.54 -17.53
CA SER A 171 26.14 0.13 -17.25
C SER A 171 25.54 -0.60 -18.45
N LEU A 172 24.66 0.06 -19.21
CA LEU A 172 24.00 -0.49 -20.40
C LEU A 172 24.93 -0.58 -21.61
N GLY A 173 26.00 0.22 -21.64
CA GLY A 173 26.94 0.34 -22.78
C GLY A 173 26.40 1.16 -23.96
N ARG A 174 25.22 1.77 -23.83
CA ARG A 174 24.56 2.60 -24.84
C ARG A 174 23.49 3.49 -24.19
N ASN A 175 22.98 4.44 -24.92
CA ASN A 175 21.75 5.12 -24.50
C ASN A 175 20.56 4.17 -24.47
N LEU A 176 19.57 4.46 -23.63
CA LEU A 176 18.28 3.78 -23.63
C LEU A 176 17.67 3.76 -25.04
N SER A 177 16.89 2.75 -25.36
CA SER A 177 16.26 2.59 -26.67
C SER A 177 15.28 3.72 -27.03
N SER A 178 14.69 4.33 -26.01
CA SER A 178 13.84 5.54 -26.14
C SER A 178 14.61 6.81 -26.46
N CYS A 179 15.95 6.76 -26.44
CA CYS A 179 16.84 7.89 -26.71
C CYS A 179 17.37 7.86 -28.13
N PRO A 180 17.92 8.96 -28.69
CA PRO A 180 18.75 8.94 -29.88
C PRO A 180 19.97 8.02 -29.71
N ALA A 181 20.46 7.44 -30.82
CA ALA A 181 21.60 6.52 -30.77
C ALA A 181 22.86 7.20 -30.22
N THR A 182 23.06 8.44 -30.54
CA THR A 182 24.18 9.28 -30.11
C THR A 182 23.69 10.62 -29.60
N GLY A 183 24.50 11.28 -28.77
CA GLY A 183 24.18 12.59 -28.19
C GLY A 183 23.52 12.49 -26.79
N THR A 184 23.17 13.67 -26.31
CA THR A 184 22.53 13.79 -24.97
C THR A 184 21.07 13.38 -25.03
N CYS A 185 20.62 12.67 -23.98
CA CYS A 185 19.24 12.26 -23.81
C CYS A 185 18.80 12.51 -22.37
N ASN A 186 17.67 13.19 -22.21
CA ASN A 186 17.10 13.54 -20.91
C ASN A 186 16.00 12.54 -20.46
N THR A 187 15.83 11.43 -21.17
CA THR A 187 14.88 10.39 -20.80
C THR A 187 15.24 9.80 -19.44
N THR A 188 14.24 9.46 -18.69
CA THR A 188 14.35 8.84 -17.35
C THR A 188 13.56 7.55 -17.29
N VAL A 189 13.96 6.67 -16.35
CA VAL A 189 13.25 5.45 -15.98
C VAL A 189 12.95 5.52 -14.50
N ASN A 190 11.73 5.16 -14.09
CA ASN A 190 11.41 4.98 -12.69
C ASN A 190 11.85 3.59 -12.25
N VAL A 191 12.70 3.53 -11.22
CA VAL A 191 13.25 2.29 -10.67
C VAL A 191 12.81 2.13 -9.23
N GLY A 192 12.21 1.00 -8.90
CA GLY A 192 11.86 0.63 -7.53
C GLY A 192 13.11 0.23 -6.75
N LEU A 193 13.51 1.02 -5.76
CA LEU A 193 14.70 0.78 -4.93
C LEU A 193 14.42 -0.17 -3.75
N ILE A 194 13.17 -0.30 -3.34
CA ILE A 194 12.72 -1.16 -2.23
C ILE A 194 11.80 -2.24 -2.80
N PRO A 195 12.02 -3.52 -2.49
CA PRO A 195 11.11 -4.59 -2.86
C PRO A 195 9.70 -4.34 -2.29
N PRO A 196 8.62 -4.58 -3.04
CA PRO A 196 7.27 -4.39 -2.56
C PRO A 196 6.97 -5.34 -1.38
N GLY A 197 6.14 -4.89 -0.43
CA GLY A 197 5.72 -5.72 0.70
C GLY A 197 6.75 -5.89 1.82
N THR A 198 7.90 -5.21 1.78
CA THR A 198 8.97 -5.37 2.78
C THR A 198 8.95 -4.31 3.86
N ASP A 199 8.48 -3.11 3.57
CA ASP A 199 8.53 -1.98 4.50
C ASP A 199 7.17 -1.28 4.66
N TYR A 200 6.85 -0.86 5.89
CA TYR A 200 5.56 -0.27 6.24
C TYR A 200 5.73 0.87 7.25
N GLY A 201 4.88 1.86 7.14
CA GLY A 201 4.81 2.97 8.07
C GLY A 201 4.21 2.59 9.43
N GLU A 202 4.12 3.59 10.31
CA GLU A 202 3.54 3.43 11.64
C GLU A 202 2.06 3.04 11.57
N ARG A 203 1.63 2.22 12.54
CA ARG A 203 0.24 1.79 12.67
C ARG A 203 -0.68 2.96 12.98
N LEU A 204 -1.86 2.95 12.36
CA LEU A 204 -2.95 3.83 12.73
C LEU A 204 -3.65 3.27 13.96
N ASN A 205 -3.74 4.07 15.03
CA ASN A 205 -4.54 3.79 16.21
C ASN A 205 -5.49 4.96 16.44
N GLN A 206 -6.79 4.69 16.40
CA GLN A 206 -7.83 5.69 16.58
C GLN A 206 -8.85 5.22 17.61
N VAL A 207 -9.23 6.12 18.49
CA VAL A 207 -10.36 5.95 19.41
C VAL A 207 -11.35 7.09 19.18
N ASP A 208 -12.61 6.74 18.96
CA ASP A 208 -13.71 7.68 18.93
C ASP A 208 -14.60 7.43 20.15
N PHE A 209 -15.19 8.49 20.68
CA PHE A 209 -16.01 8.42 21.88
C PHE A 209 -17.31 9.21 21.70
N ARG A 210 -18.41 8.65 22.17
CA ARG A 210 -19.74 9.28 22.16
C ARG A 210 -20.36 9.28 23.54
N VAL A 211 -21.00 10.39 23.87
CA VAL A 211 -21.95 10.52 24.97
C VAL A 211 -23.30 10.90 24.39
N ALA A 212 -24.35 10.18 24.75
CA ALA A 212 -25.71 10.48 24.39
C ALA A 212 -26.58 10.56 25.64
N LYS A 213 -27.50 11.54 25.68
CA LYS A 213 -28.49 11.70 26.74
C LYS A 213 -29.88 11.69 26.17
N THR A 214 -30.71 10.80 26.68
CA THR A 214 -32.14 10.72 26.32
C THR A 214 -32.96 11.51 27.33
N PHE A 215 -33.82 12.40 26.83
CA PHE A 215 -34.85 13.11 27.57
C PHE A 215 -36.20 12.56 27.17
N ASP A 216 -37.00 12.14 28.14
CA ASP A 216 -38.35 11.61 27.91
C ASP A 216 -39.34 12.69 28.33
N PHE A 217 -40.22 13.11 27.40
CA PHE A 217 -41.24 14.15 27.64
C PHE A 217 -42.64 13.55 27.85
N GLY A 218 -42.75 12.23 27.92
CA GLY A 218 -44.03 11.52 28.01
C GLY A 218 -44.81 11.51 26.69
N GLY A 219 -45.85 10.66 26.65
CA GLY A 219 -46.68 10.51 25.42
C GLY A 219 -45.93 9.94 24.21
N GLY A 220 -44.86 9.20 24.41
CA GLY A 220 -44.03 8.61 23.35
C GLY A 220 -42.98 9.56 22.76
N ARG A 221 -42.92 10.82 23.23
CA ARG A 221 -41.98 11.82 22.70
C ARG A 221 -40.64 11.74 23.43
N ARG A 222 -39.57 11.63 22.67
CA ARG A 222 -38.20 11.56 23.19
C ARG A 222 -37.28 12.48 22.40
N MET A 223 -36.28 13.04 23.08
CA MET A 223 -35.19 13.75 22.46
C MET A 223 -33.87 13.13 22.93
N GLN A 224 -32.97 12.90 22.03
CA GLN A 224 -31.61 12.48 22.34
C GLN A 224 -30.62 13.57 21.95
N GLY A 225 -29.86 14.07 22.91
CA GLY A 225 -28.70 14.94 22.68
C GLY A 225 -27.45 14.07 22.58
N ILE A 226 -26.60 14.32 21.58
CA ILE A 226 -25.42 13.50 21.27
C ILE A 226 -24.19 14.41 21.18
N VAL A 227 -23.11 13.98 21.79
CA VAL A 227 -21.77 14.57 21.65
C VAL A 227 -20.81 13.48 21.18
N ASP A 228 -20.22 13.67 20.02
CA ASP A 228 -19.20 12.80 19.46
C ASP A 228 -17.83 13.47 19.53
N VAL A 229 -16.83 12.71 19.92
CA VAL A 229 -15.42 13.09 19.89
C VAL A 229 -14.71 12.08 18.99
N TYR A 230 -14.37 12.50 17.78
CA TYR A 230 -13.57 11.68 16.87
C TYR A 230 -12.09 11.92 17.13
N ASN A 231 -11.28 10.86 16.97
CA ASN A 231 -9.85 10.88 17.25
C ASN A 231 -9.56 11.47 18.65
N LEU A 232 -10.09 10.79 19.68
CA LEU A 232 -10.08 11.24 21.08
C LEU A 232 -8.68 11.66 21.56
N PHE A 233 -7.64 10.95 21.17
CA PHE A 233 -6.25 11.20 21.57
C PHE A 233 -5.51 12.16 20.65
N ASN A 234 -6.17 12.67 19.60
CA ASN A 234 -5.60 13.56 18.61
C ASN A 234 -4.34 12.99 17.94
N GLY A 235 -4.36 11.67 17.63
CA GLY A 235 -3.28 11.03 16.91
C GLY A 235 -3.13 11.60 15.49
N ALA A 236 -1.90 11.61 14.97
CA ALA A 236 -1.56 12.13 13.65
C ALA A 236 -0.93 11.05 12.77
N ALA A 237 -1.42 9.80 12.87
CA ALA A 237 -0.90 8.70 12.07
C ALA A 237 -0.92 9.02 10.57
N VAL A 238 0.15 8.65 9.88
CA VAL A 238 0.26 8.83 8.43
C VAL A 238 -0.61 7.78 7.75
N ILE A 239 -1.53 8.22 6.88
CA ILE A 239 -2.41 7.35 6.09
C ILE A 239 -1.76 7.08 4.73
N THR A 240 -1.18 8.09 4.11
CA THR A 240 -0.42 7.96 2.86
C THR A 240 0.79 8.87 2.89
N HIS A 241 1.85 8.46 2.21
CA HIS A 241 3.06 9.25 2.06
C HIS A 241 3.53 9.25 0.60
N ASN A 242 4.46 10.14 0.29
CA ASN A 242 5.06 10.21 -1.02
C ASN A 242 6.07 9.07 -1.20
N ASN A 243 5.80 8.17 -2.15
CA ASN A 243 6.68 7.05 -2.52
C ASN A 243 7.70 7.40 -3.61
N THR A 244 7.68 8.63 -4.14
CA THR A 244 8.70 9.08 -5.09
C THR A 244 9.98 9.41 -4.34
N TYR A 245 11.05 8.68 -4.62
CA TYR A 245 12.35 8.87 -3.99
C TYR A 245 12.93 10.26 -4.31
N GLY A 246 13.54 10.88 -3.32
CA GLY A 246 14.15 12.21 -3.39
C GLY A 246 13.93 13.01 -2.11
N THR A 247 14.05 14.33 -2.18
CA THR A 247 13.94 15.22 -1.00
C THR A 247 12.56 15.21 -0.35
N ALA A 248 11.51 14.89 -1.11
CA ALA A 248 10.14 14.79 -0.64
C ALA A 248 9.69 13.35 -0.32
N TRP A 249 10.59 12.36 -0.43
CA TRP A 249 10.28 10.98 -0.10
C TRP A 249 9.89 10.84 1.37
N LEU A 250 8.90 10.00 1.65
CA LEU A 250 8.29 9.78 2.96
C LEU A 250 7.53 10.98 3.54
N ARG A 251 7.41 12.10 2.82
CA ARG A 251 6.54 13.18 3.30
C ARG A 251 5.10 12.68 3.35
N PRO A 252 4.39 12.89 4.49
CA PRO A 252 2.97 12.59 4.57
C PRO A 252 2.20 13.38 3.50
N THR A 253 1.39 12.70 2.73
CA THR A 253 0.42 13.29 1.79
C THR A 253 -0.99 13.30 2.37
N GLN A 254 -1.24 12.38 3.31
CA GLN A 254 -2.47 12.35 4.10
C GLN A 254 -2.16 11.84 5.51
N ILE A 255 -2.71 12.50 6.51
CA ILE A 255 -2.64 12.10 7.91
C ILE A 255 -4.05 11.90 8.47
N LEU A 256 -4.15 11.20 9.57
CA LEU A 256 -5.39 11.08 10.31
C LEU A 256 -5.89 12.48 10.69
N GLN A 257 -7.19 12.72 10.47
CA GLN A 257 -7.80 14.01 10.80
C GLN A 257 -7.63 14.32 12.29
N ALA A 258 -7.41 15.60 12.61
CA ALA A 258 -7.36 16.08 13.97
C ALA A 258 -8.66 15.78 14.71
N ARG A 259 -8.62 15.84 16.04
CA ARG A 259 -9.80 15.68 16.89
C ARG A 259 -10.95 16.57 16.43
N LEU A 260 -12.12 15.96 16.26
CA LEU A 260 -13.35 16.64 15.85
C LEU A 260 -14.43 16.42 16.91
N LEU A 261 -15.09 17.49 17.29
CA LEU A 261 -16.29 17.48 18.14
C LEU A 261 -17.52 17.67 17.25
N LYS A 262 -18.51 16.81 17.42
CA LYS A 262 -19.79 16.89 16.72
C LYS A 262 -20.92 16.86 17.74
N PHE A 263 -21.89 17.75 17.57
CA PHE A 263 -23.13 17.80 18.34
C PHE A 263 -24.29 17.36 17.46
N GLY A 264 -25.17 16.53 18.00
CA GLY A 264 -26.34 16.04 17.30
C GLY A 264 -27.55 16.01 18.20
N PHE A 265 -28.74 16.14 17.59
CA PHE A 265 -30.02 15.99 18.27
C PHE A 265 -30.93 15.09 17.41
N GLN A 266 -31.62 14.18 18.07
CA GLN A 266 -32.63 13.31 17.44
C GLN A 266 -33.94 13.45 18.21
N PHE A 267 -35.02 13.66 17.49
CA PHE A 267 -36.37 13.73 18.04
C PHE A 267 -37.19 12.54 17.54
N GLU A 268 -37.93 11.93 18.45
CA GLU A 268 -38.92 10.89 18.19
C GLU A 268 -40.26 11.39 18.71
N PHE A 269 -41.29 11.31 17.87
CA PHE A 269 -42.65 11.80 18.19
C PHE A 269 -43.71 10.90 17.58
#